data_b75ac40ae20340389cfedfe800c8355f
#
_entry.id   b75ac40ae20340389cfedfe800c8355f
#
_cell.length_a   1.000
_cell.length_b   1.000
_cell.length_c   1.000
_cell.angle_alpha   90.00
_cell.angle_beta   90.00
_cell.angle_gamma   90.00
#
_symmetry.space_group_name_H-M   'P 1'
#
loop_
_entity.id
_entity.type
_entity.pdbx_description
1 polymer ?
#
loop_
_entity_poly.entity_id
_entity_poly.type
_entity_poly.pdbx_seq_one_letter_code
_entity_poly.pdbx_strand_id
1 'polypeptide(L)'
;MGLRPWMTRAHAPFLLATFLCAAAPLLADEPLFDLKPIAEGVYAAIARPKFILNCNALVVVLEDGVLVVDTHSKPSAAKGLIDQIKTVTDKPVRYVVNTHFHWDHNQGNAAYLSAWPGGVEVISSEATAESVEQRGIPRIEHEIATRPKEIERLRTEASAAKDPVARLKLEGQLKETEAYVAELKNMQMKLPTMTFDHNLVLRRGPRTVLMLVLGKAHTDGDVFVFLPKEKVLASGDALQGWMPYMADGHPYDWIRTLEDAQKLDFDMTVGGHGDVLRGKGQFELWKSYLRDLMAETAKAYAGGASLDEARTRVADALATRYESRFSAAGLPAESFRPSLTGNIEKAYRVVSGQQD
;
A
#
# COMPACT_ATOMS: atom_id res chain seq x y z
N MET A 1 -41.07 5.98 -93.85
CA MET A 1 -39.64 6.23 -93.66
C MET A 1 -39.51 7.04 -92.38
N GLY A 2 -39.29 6.40 -91.30
CA GLY A 2 -39.27 6.98 -89.95
C GLY A 2 -38.07 6.48 -89.17
N LEU A 3 -37.14 7.34 -88.88
CA LEU A 3 -35.99 7.13 -88.10
C LEU A 3 -36.41 7.24 -86.62
N ARG A 4 -36.16 6.21 -85.82
CA ARG A 4 -36.30 6.24 -84.32
C ARG A 4 -34.99 6.73 -83.70
N PRO A 5 -35.09 7.58 -82.67
CA PRO A 5 -33.88 8.00 -81.92
C PRO A 5 -33.49 7.02 -80.85
N TRP A 6 -32.15 6.86 -80.64
CA TRP A 6 -31.54 6.00 -79.61
C TRP A 6 -31.65 6.67 -78.22
N MET A 7 -32.17 5.91 -77.25
CA MET A 7 -32.12 6.27 -75.85
C MET A 7 -30.73 5.88 -75.26
N THR A 8 -29.97 6.85 -74.84
CA THR A 8 -28.76 6.68 -74.07
C THR A 8 -29.12 6.47 -72.60
N ARG A 9 -28.79 5.26 -72.05
CA ARG A 9 -28.88 4.97 -70.62
C ARG A 9 -27.71 5.63 -69.88
N ALA A 10 -27.99 6.58 -68.97
CA ALA A 10 -27.05 7.13 -68.04
C ALA A 10 -26.77 6.11 -66.94
N HIS A 11 -25.52 5.72 -66.78
CA HIS A 11 -25.04 4.95 -65.64
C HIS A 11 -24.70 5.91 -64.50
N ALA A 12 -25.43 5.82 -63.39
CA ALA A 12 -25.08 6.51 -62.14
C ALA A 12 -23.90 5.76 -61.44
N PRO A 13 -22.86 6.44 -61.01
CA PRO A 13 -21.80 5.80 -60.23
C PRO A 13 -22.29 5.50 -58.81
N PHE A 14 -22.19 4.25 -58.42
CA PHE A 14 -22.36 3.80 -57.02
C PHE A 14 -21.13 4.26 -56.21
N LEU A 15 -21.30 5.29 -55.40
CA LEU A 15 -20.31 5.69 -54.40
C LEU A 15 -20.35 4.70 -53.22
N LEU A 16 -19.34 3.82 -53.19
CA LEU A 16 -19.09 2.91 -52.06
C LEU A 16 -18.50 3.76 -50.90
N ALA A 17 -19.32 4.15 -49.94
CA ALA A 17 -18.87 4.80 -48.72
C ALA A 17 -18.17 3.77 -47.85
N THR A 18 -16.86 3.73 -47.87
CA THR A 18 -16.05 2.99 -46.90
C THR A 18 -16.15 3.65 -45.54
N PHE A 19 -16.94 3.10 -44.64
CA PHE A 19 -16.90 3.44 -43.22
C PHE A 19 -15.54 3.01 -42.66
N LEU A 20 -14.62 3.94 -42.52
CA LEU A 20 -13.43 3.75 -41.67
C LEU A 20 -13.90 3.74 -40.21
N CYS A 21 -14.09 2.56 -39.64
CA CYS A 21 -14.25 2.42 -38.20
C CYS A 21 -12.92 2.80 -37.56
N ALA A 22 -12.77 4.08 -37.18
CA ALA A 22 -11.66 4.48 -36.34
C ALA A 22 -11.84 3.75 -35.01
N ALA A 23 -11.03 2.70 -34.78
CA ALA A 23 -10.91 2.11 -33.46
C ALA A 23 -10.44 3.23 -32.52
N ALA A 24 -11.31 3.62 -31.59
CA ALA A 24 -10.90 4.49 -30.49
C ALA A 24 -9.72 3.80 -29.80
N PRO A 25 -8.62 4.53 -29.51
CA PRO A 25 -7.54 3.95 -28.74
C PRO A 25 -8.14 3.44 -27.44
N LEU A 26 -7.94 2.15 -27.12
CA LEU A 26 -8.14 1.63 -25.79
C LEU A 26 -7.29 2.53 -24.88
N LEU A 27 -7.94 3.34 -24.06
CA LEU A 27 -7.26 4.08 -23.00
C LEU A 27 -6.56 3.00 -22.17
N ALA A 28 -5.24 2.94 -22.25
CA ALA A 28 -4.46 2.07 -21.38
C ALA A 28 -4.83 2.45 -19.94
N ASP A 29 -5.17 1.46 -19.11
CA ASP A 29 -5.44 1.71 -17.70
C ASP A 29 -4.28 2.50 -17.11
N GLU A 30 -4.59 3.60 -16.39
CA GLU A 30 -3.55 4.39 -15.75
C GLU A 30 -2.71 3.52 -14.82
N PRO A 31 -1.37 3.69 -14.81
CA PRO A 31 -0.49 2.90 -13.97
C PRO A 31 -0.91 3.04 -12.50
N LEU A 32 -0.80 1.94 -11.73
CA LEU A 32 -1.15 1.93 -10.32
C LEU A 32 -0.12 2.66 -9.44
N PHE A 33 1.07 2.92 -9.96
CA PHE A 33 2.18 3.52 -9.24
C PHE A 33 2.84 4.64 -10.04
N ASP A 34 3.28 5.67 -9.32
CA ASP A 34 4.21 6.67 -9.82
C ASP A 34 5.63 6.23 -9.48
N LEU A 35 6.37 5.71 -10.46
CA LEU A 35 7.75 5.26 -10.27
C LEU A 35 8.69 6.47 -10.34
N LYS A 36 9.10 6.98 -9.18
CA LYS A 36 9.91 8.20 -9.01
C LYS A 36 11.38 7.84 -8.75
N PRO A 37 12.35 8.27 -9.57
CA PRO A 37 13.76 8.13 -9.23
C PRO A 37 14.10 9.03 -8.03
N ILE A 38 14.69 8.46 -6.98
CA ILE A 38 15.05 9.18 -5.73
C ILE A 38 16.56 9.19 -5.47
N ALA A 39 17.29 8.23 -6.04
CA ALA A 39 18.74 8.21 -6.11
C ALA A 39 19.17 7.38 -7.34
N GLU A 40 20.47 7.33 -7.65
CA GLU A 40 20.99 6.54 -8.76
C GLU A 40 20.60 5.05 -8.60
N GLY A 41 19.80 4.52 -9.53
CA GLY A 41 19.31 3.15 -9.49
C GLY A 41 18.39 2.83 -8.30
N VAL A 42 17.79 3.86 -7.67
CA VAL A 42 16.82 3.71 -6.56
C VAL A 42 15.55 4.49 -6.90
N TYR A 43 14.43 3.79 -6.84
CA TYR A 43 13.12 4.35 -7.19
C TYR A 43 12.11 4.12 -6.08
N ALA A 44 11.30 5.12 -5.80
CA ALA A 44 10.09 4.99 -5.00
C ALA A 44 8.91 4.76 -5.94
N ALA A 45 8.22 3.63 -5.80
CA ALA A 45 6.95 3.37 -6.46
C ALA A 45 5.84 3.84 -5.52
N ILE A 46 5.29 5.01 -5.78
CA ILE A 46 4.24 5.60 -4.94
C ILE A 46 2.89 5.13 -5.45
N ALA A 47 2.15 4.45 -4.59
CA ALA A 47 0.83 3.93 -4.92
C ALA A 47 -0.17 5.05 -5.18
N ARG A 48 -0.86 5.01 -6.32
CA ARG A 48 -1.96 5.91 -6.62
C ARG A 48 -3.21 5.50 -5.84
N PRO A 49 -4.02 6.46 -5.37
CA PRO A 49 -5.23 6.15 -4.61
C PRO A 49 -6.16 5.22 -5.38
N LYS A 50 -6.56 4.13 -4.73
CA LYS A 50 -7.56 3.15 -5.20
C LYS A 50 -8.44 2.74 -4.03
N PHE A 51 -9.64 2.20 -4.32
CA PHE A 51 -10.53 1.68 -3.29
C PHE A 51 -9.89 0.46 -2.59
N ILE A 52 -9.32 -0.47 -3.37
CA ILE A 52 -8.47 -1.52 -2.82
C ILE A 52 -7.06 -0.94 -2.67
N LEU A 53 -6.67 -0.71 -1.43
CA LEU A 53 -5.41 -0.08 -1.06
C LEU A 53 -4.20 -0.86 -1.60
N ASN A 54 -3.18 -0.14 -2.06
CA ASN A 54 -1.85 -0.67 -2.31
C ASN A 54 -0.83 0.11 -1.46
N CYS A 55 0.23 -0.54 -1.04
CA CYS A 55 1.36 0.12 -0.42
C CYS A 55 2.29 0.76 -1.46
N ASN A 56 3.18 1.63 -1.00
CA ASN A 56 4.37 2.03 -1.74
C ASN A 56 5.37 0.86 -1.81
N ALA A 57 6.32 0.95 -2.74
CA ALA A 57 7.46 0.05 -2.79
C ALA A 57 8.76 0.81 -3.01
N LEU A 58 9.88 0.28 -2.49
CA LEU A 58 11.22 0.73 -2.85
C LEU A 58 11.81 -0.25 -3.86
N VAL A 59 12.29 0.26 -5.01
CA VAL A 59 12.95 -0.51 -6.05
C VAL A 59 14.42 -0.15 -6.09
N VAL A 60 15.31 -1.11 -5.91
CA VAL A 60 16.76 -0.92 -5.84
C VAL A 60 17.46 -1.78 -6.91
N VAL A 61 18.07 -1.13 -7.88
CA VAL A 61 18.86 -1.81 -8.92
C VAL A 61 20.24 -2.14 -8.33
N LEU A 62 20.54 -3.42 -8.21
CA LEU A 62 21.80 -3.96 -7.72
C LEU A 62 22.72 -4.34 -8.89
N GLU A 63 23.91 -4.87 -8.61
CA GLU A 63 24.83 -5.34 -9.64
C GLU A 63 24.26 -6.55 -10.42
N ASP A 64 23.70 -7.52 -9.70
CA ASP A 64 23.25 -8.81 -10.21
C ASP A 64 21.73 -8.94 -10.39
N GLY A 65 20.96 -7.89 -10.07
CA GLY A 65 19.50 -7.93 -10.14
C GLY A 65 18.83 -6.72 -9.52
N VAL A 66 17.57 -6.87 -9.14
CA VAL A 66 16.77 -5.84 -8.48
C VAL A 66 16.28 -6.37 -7.13
N LEU A 67 16.29 -5.50 -6.13
CA LEU A 67 15.59 -5.72 -4.86
C LEU A 67 14.33 -4.85 -4.83
N VAL A 68 13.21 -5.42 -4.41
CA VAL A 68 11.93 -4.73 -4.22
C VAL A 68 11.51 -4.86 -2.78
N VAL A 69 11.16 -3.75 -2.12
CA VAL A 69 10.57 -3.73 -0.78
C VAL A 69 9.08 -3.58 -0.92
N ASP A 70 8.34 -4.55 -0.43
CA ASP A 70 6.90 -4.76 -0.47
C ASP A 70 6.31 -5.01 -1.87
N THR A 71 5.21 -5.76 -1.92
CA THR A 71 4.68 -6.34 -3.16
C THR A 71 3.19 -6.09 -3.39
N HIS A 72 2.59 -5.21 -2.61
CA HIS A 72 1.22 -4.75 -2.76
C HIS A 72 0.12 -5.77 -2.39
N SER A 73 -1.14 -5.33 -2.57
CA SER A 73 -2.35 -6.00 -2.09
C SER A 73 -2.78 -7.21 -2.92
N LYS A 74 -2.25 -7.38 -4.13
CA LYS A 74 -2.70 -8.42 -5.05
C LYS A 74 -1.69 -8.67 -6.18
N PRO A 75 -1.74 -9.87 -6.79
CA PRO A 75 -0.82 -10.22 -7.88
C PRO A 75 -0.85 -9.28 -9.08
N SER A 76 -2.05 -8.77 -9.47
CA SER A 76 -2.14 -7.83 -10.60
C SER A 76 -1.47 -6.48 -10.30
N ALA A 77 -1.51 -6.00 -9.06
CA ALA A 77 -0.81 -4.78 -8.68
C ALA A 77 0.71 -4.97 -8.72
N ALA A 78 1.21 -6.08 -8.17
CA ALA A 78 2.62 -6.46 -8.26
C ALA A 78 3.08 -6.59 -9.72
N LYS A 79 2.26 -7.22 -10.58
CA LYS A 79 2.55 -7.30 -12.02
C LYS A 79 2.67 -5.91 -12.66
N GLY A 80 1.79 -4.98 -12.31
CA GLY A 80 1.87 -3.59 -12.78
C GLY A 80 3.19 -2.92 -12.41
N LEU A 81 3.73 -3.14 -11.19
CA LEU A 81 5.04 -2.63 -10.81
C LEU A 81 6.18 -3.38 -11.53
N ILE A 82 6.09 -4.70 -11.69
CA ILE A 82 7.06 -5.50 -12.48
C ILE A 82 7.19 -4.94 -13.90
N ASP A 83 6.08 -4.62 -14.55
CA ASP A 83 6.10 -4.06 -15.91
C ASP A 83 6.76 -2.66 -15.94
N GLN A 84 6.56 -1.82 -14.90
CA GLN A 84 7.27 -0.54 -14.76
C GLN A 84 8.76 -0.73 -14.46
N ILE A 85 9.17 -1.69 -13.62
CA ILE A 85 10.57 -2.00 -13.34
C ILE A 85 11.31 -2.32 -14.65
N LYS A 86 10.69 -3.10 -15.54
CA LYS A 86 11.27 -3.44 -16.86
C LYS A 86 11.50 -2.24 -17.78
N THR A 87 10.87 -1.09 -17.50
CA THR A 87 11.13 0.16 -18.27
C THR A 87 12.39 0.88 -17.80
N VAL A 88 12.91 0.58 -16.62
CA VAL A 88 14.09 1.26 -16.05
C VAL A 88 15.32 0.35 -15.94
N THR A 89 15.15 -0.97 -16.07
CA THR A 89 16.26 -1.92 -16.07
C THR A 89 15.88 -3.27 -16.70
N ASP A 90 16.82 -3.91 -17.40
CA ASP A 90 16.65 -5.27 -17.93
C ASP A 90 17.03 -6.36 -16.91
N LYS A 91 17.50 -5.96 -15.72
CA LYS A 91 17.93 -6.90 -14.68
C LYS A 91 16.72 -7.59 -14.05
N PRO A 92 16.81 -8.91 -13.73
CA PRO A 92 15.75 -9.63 -13.07
C PRO A 92 15.57 -9.16 -11.61
N VAL A 93 14.36 -9.22 -11.07
CA VAL A 93 14.18 -9.15 -9.63
C VAL A 93 14.72 -10.44 -9.00
N ARG A 94 15.59 -10.28 -8.01
CA ARG A 94 16.20 -11.38 -7.26
C ARG A 94 15.82 -11.38 -5.78
N TYR A 95 15.43 -10.23 -5.26
CA TYR A 95 15.11 -10.08 -3.85
C TYR A 95 13.81 -9.32 -3.70
N VAL A 96 12.91 -9.88 -2.92
CA VAL A 96 11.71 -9.24 -2.40
C VAL A 96 11.87 -9.16 -0.88
N VAL A 97 11.66 -7.99 -0.30
CA VAL A 97 11.64 -7.83 1.15
C VAL A 97 10.23 -7.45 1.58
N ASN A 98 9.59 -8.24 2.44
CA ASN A 98 8.34 -7.84 3.08
C ASN A 98 8.66 -7.13 4.38
N THR A 99 8.22 -5.89 4.51
CA THR A 99 8.45 -5.08 5.72
C THR A 99 7.68 -5.62 6.91
N HIS A 100 6.44 -6.07 6.69
CA HIS A 100 5.58 -6.64 7.70
C HIS A 100 4.48 -7.54 7.08
N PHE A 101 3.61 -8.12 7.93
CA PHE A 101 2.68 -9.16 7.49
C PHE A 101 1.37 -8.66 6.88
N HIS A 102 1.07 -7.36 6.88
CA HIS A 102 -0.20 -6.88 6.34
C HIS A 102 -0.34 -7.15 4.84
N TRP A 103 -1.57 -7.41 4.47
CA TRP A 103 -1.97 -7.95 3.18
C TRP A 103 -1.57 -7.09 1.97
N ASP A 104 -1.57 -5.79 2.14
CA ASP A 104 -1.21 -4.85 1.08
C ASP A 104 0.30 -4.69 0.89
N HIS A 105 1.12 -5.42 1.69
CA HIS A 105 2.58 -5.43 1.59
C HIS A 105 3.15 -6.76 1.06
N ASN A 106 2.38 -7.86 1.06
CA ASN A 106 2.94 -9.19 0.76
C ASN A 106 2.11 -10.06 -0.18
N GLN A 107 0.85 -9.73 -0.49
CA GLN A 107 0.00 -10.57 -1.33
C GLN A 107 0.47 -10.65 -2.79
N GLY A 108 1.34 -9.75 -3.23
CA GLY A 108 1.95 -9.78 -4.56
C GLY A 108 3.18 -10.67 -4.71
N ASN A 109 3.70 -11.30 -3.64
CA ASN A 109 4.92 -12.14 -3.69
C ASN A 109 4.89 -13.16 -4.83
N ALA A 110 3.76 -13.83 -5.04
CA ALA A 110 3.60 -14.85 -6.08
C ALA A 110 3.84 -14.32 -7.50
N ALA A 111 3.57 -13.05 -7.77
CA ALA A 111 3.79 -12.44 -9.09
C ALA A 111 5.28 -12.34 -9.42
N TYR A 112 6.11 -11.98 -8.44
CA TYR A 112 7.57 -11.92 -8.61
C TYR A 112 8.17 -13.30 -8.81
N LEU A 113 7.76 -14.30 -7.99
CA LEU A 113 8.19 -15.69 -8.14
C LEU A 113 7.79 -16.28 -9.50
N SER A 114 6.63 -15.90 -10.03
CA SER A 114 6.17 -16.34 -11.34
C SER A 114 6.89 -15.64 -12.49
N ALA A 115 7.24 -14.36 -12.33
CA ALA A 115 7.96 -13.61 -13.37
C ALA A 115 9.40 -14.06 -13.56
N TRP A 116 10.05 -14.58 -12.49
CA TRP A 116 11.43 -15.07 -12.49
C TRP A 116 11.53 -16.40 -11.73
N PRO A 117 11.08 -17.53 -12.33
CA PRO A 117 11.03 -18.82 -11.65
C PRO A 117 12.39 -19.28 -11.13
N GLY A 118 12.43 -19.63 -9.84
CA GLY A 118 13.66 -20.14 -9.19
C GLY A 118 14.76 -19.10 -8.97
N GLY A 119 14.49 -17.80 -9.24
CA GLY A 119 15.49 -16.74 -9.15
C GLY A 119 15.17 -15.63 -8.13
N VAL A 120 14.08 -15.73 -7.37
CA VAL A 120 13.67 -14.70 -6.40
C VAL A 120 13.67 -15.26 -4.98
N GLU A 121 14.39 -14.59 -4.08
CA GLU A 121 14.31 -14.82 -2.63
C GLU A 121 13.33 -13.84 -2.02
N VAL A 122 12.38 -14.34 -1.24
CA VAL A 122 11.45 -13.53 -0.44
C VAL A 122 11.97 -13.48 1.00
N ILE A 123 12.26 -12.28 1.48
CA ILE A 123 12.96 -12.01 2.73
C ILE A 123 12.04 -11.27 3.69
N SER A 124 12.02 -11.66 4.96
CA SER A 124 11.35 -10.91 6.04
C SER A 124 12.03 -11.17 7.39
N SER A 125 11.52 -10.51 8.44
CA SER A 125 11.80 -10.99 9.82
C SER A 125 11.08 -12.32 10.07
N GLU A 126 11.58 -13.10 11.04
CA GLU A 126 10.93 -14.35 11.51
C GLU A 126 9.50 -14.05 11.98
N ALA A 127 9.32 -13.04 12.83
CA ALA A 127 8.01 -12.63 13.34
C ALA A 127 7.01 -12.24 12.23
N THR A 128 7.50 -11.60 11.16
CA THR A 128 6.68 -11.31 9.97
C THR A 128 6.26 -12.61 9.27
N ALA A 129 7.19 -13.55 9.07
CA ALA A 129 6.88 -14.82 8.41
C ALA A 129 5.83 -15.63 9.18
N GLU A 130 5.99 -15.74 10.50
CA GLU A 130 5.01 -16.39 11.40
C GLU A 130 3.64 -15.70 11.33
N SER A 131 3.61 -14.37 11.34
CA SER A 131 2.35 -13.60 11.27
C SER A 131 1.67 -13.73 9.90
N VAL A 132 2.42 -13.84 8.80
CA VAL A 132 1.84 -14.14 7.47
C VAL A 132 1.15 -15.51 7.49
N GLU A 133 1.77 -16.52 8.07
CA GLU A 133 1.21 -17.87 8.16
C GLU A 133 -0.02 -17.91 9.08
N GLN A 134 0.10 -17.36 10.29
CA GLN A 134 -0.92 -17.47 11.33
C GLN A 134 -2.10 -16.51 11.15
N ARG A 135 -1.91 -15.37 10.51
CA ARG A 135 -2.89 -14.28 10.41
C ARG A 135 -3.18 -13.86 8.96
N GLY A 136 -2.14 -13.77 8.14
CA GLY A 136 -2.26 -13.35 6.73
C GLY A 136 -3.05 -14.35 5.89
N ILE A 137 -2.74 -15.64 5.99
CA ILE A 137 -3.46 -16.72 5.26
C ILE A 137 -4.91 -16.83 5.71
N PRO A 138 -5.24 -16.95 7.01
CA PRO A 138 -6.63 -16.98 7.47
C PRO A 138 -7.44 -15.73 7.08
N ARG A 139 -6.78 -14.56 7.01
CA ARG A 139 -7.43 -13.34 6.54
C ARG A 139 -7.94 -13.47 5.11
N ILE A 140 -7.20 -14.12 4.21
CA ILE A 140 -7.64 -14.31 2.81
C ILE A 140 -8.94 -15.11 2.77
N GLU A 141 -9.03 -16.19 3.53
CA GLU A 141 -10.24 -17.00 3.65
C GLU A 141 -11.43 -16.18 4.17
N HIS A 142 -11.17 -15.37 5.21
CA HIS A 142 -12.16 -14.44 5.76
C HIS A 142 -12.64 -13.41 4.73
N GLU A 143 -11.74 -12.78 3.98
CA GLU A 143 -12.08 -11.82 2.92
C GLU A 143 -12.94 -12.48 1.82
N ILE A 144 -12.54 -13.66 1.36
CA ILE A 144 -13.32 -14.42 0.36
C ILE A 144 -14.73 -14.72 0.87
N ALA A 145 -14.89 -15.03 2.15
CA ALA A 145 -16.18 -15.36 2.76
C ALA A 145 -17.06 -14.13 3.02
N THR A 146 -16.48 -12.99 3.35
CA THR A 146 -17.23 -11.80 3.82
C THR A 146 -17.47 -10.74 2.73
N ARG A 147 -16.55 -10.57 1.79
CA ARG A 147 -16.67 -9.59 0.69
C ARG A 147 -17.90 -9.74 -0.21
N PRO A 148 -18.50 -10.93 -0.41
CA PRO A 148 -19.75 -11.02 -1.15
C PRO A 148 -20.89 -10.15 -0.58
N LYS A 149 -20.94 -9.95 0.75
CA LYS A 149 -21.91 -9.05 1.39
C LYS A 149 -21.64 -7.58 1.05
N GLU A 150 -20.38 -7.18 1.01
CA GLU A 150 -19.98 -5.84 0.60
C GLU A 150 -20.28 -5.57 -0.88
N ILE A 151 -20.01 -6.56 -1.75
CA ILE A 151 -20.35 -6.50 -3.18
C ILE A 151 -21.87 -6.26 -3.35
N GLU A 152 -22.71 -6.98 -2.63
CA GLU A 152 -24.15 -6.82 -2.70
C GLU A 152 -24.63 -5.46 -2.17
N ARG A 153 -24.02 -4.99 -1.08
CA ARG A 153 -24.26 -3.63 -0.56
C ARG A 153 -23.90 -2.57 -1.60
N LEU A 154 -22.68 -2.62 -2.16
CA LEU A 154 -22.22 -1.67 -3.18
C LEU A 154 -23.11 -1.67 -4.42
N ARG A 155 -23.55 -2.85 -4.87
CA ARG A 155 -24.49 -3.02 -6.00
C ARG A 155 -25.82 -2.34 -5.72
N THR A 156 -26.37 -2.56 -4.53
CA THR A 156 -27.64 -1.96 -4.10
C THR A 156 -27.51 -0.42 -4.00
N GLU A 157 -26.45 0.07 -3.37
CA GLU A 157 -26.20 1.51 -3.23
C GLU A 157 -25.98 2.19 -4.59
N ALA A 158 -25.21 1.57 -5.48
CA ALA A 158 -24.99 2.09 -6.84
C ALA A 158 -26.32 2.19 -7.63
N SER A 159 -27.17 1.17 -7.53
CA SER A 159 -28.49 1.15 -8.20
C SER A 159 -29.45 2.20 -7.64
N ALA A 160 -29.37 2.50 -6.36
CA ALA A 160 -30.22 3.48 -5.68
C ALA A 160 -29.69 4.91 -5.81
N ALA A 161 -28.43 5.13 -6.16
CA ALA A 161 -27.79 6.44 -6.22
C ALA A 161 -28.41 7.32 -7.30
N LYS A 162 -28.96 8.47 -6.90
CA LYS A 162 -29.58 9.45 -7.81
C LYS A 162 -28.56 10.39 -8.43
N ASP A 163 -27.50 10.72 -7.68
CA ASP A 163 -26.39 11.53 -8.16
C ASP A 163 -25.49 10.70 -9.09
N PRO A 164 -25.27 11.13 -10.35
CA PRO A 164 -24.42 10.39 -11.29
C PRO A 164 -22.96 10.21 -10.83
N VAL A 165 -22.41 11.21 -10.12
CA VAL A 165 -21.01 11.15 -9.62
C VAL A 165 -20.89 10.13 -8.51
N ALA A 166 -21.84 10.13 -7.55
CA ALA A 166 -21.89 9.13 -6.48
C ALA A 166 -22.08 7.72 -7.05
N ARG A 167 -22.95 7.56 -8.05
CA ARG A 167 -23.17 6.29 -8.72
C ARG A 167 -21.90 5.77 -9.39
N LEU A 168 -21.23 6.59 -10.18
CA LEU A 168 -19.99 6.21 -10.86
C LEU A 168 -18.90 5.79 -9.86
N LYS A 169 -18.79 6.50 -8.73
CA LYS A 169 -17.86 6.13 -7.64
C LYS A 169 -18.19 4.75 -7.06
N LEU A 170 -19.46 4.48 -6.76
CA LEU A 170 -19.91 3.19 -6.21
C LEU A 170 -19.72 2.04 -7.20
N GLU A 171 -19.99 2.25 -8.50
CA GLU A 171 -19.74 1.29 -9.57
C GLU A 171 -18.24 0.99 -9.70
N GLY A 172 -17.38 2.00 -9.58
CA GLY A 172 -15.93 1.82 -9.54
C GLY A 172 -15.48 0.96 -8.34
N GLN A 173 -15.97 1.27 -7.15
CA GLN A 173 -15.69 0.49 -5.94
C GLN A 173 -16.18 -0.96 -6.06
N LEU A 174 -17.39 -1.16 -6.60
CA LEU A 174 -17.95 -2.49 -6.87
C LEU A 174 -17.03 -3.29 -7.79
N LYS A 175 -16.65 -2.72 -8.93
CA LYS A 175 -15.75 -3.35 -9.91
C LYS A 175 -14.40 -3.72 -9.28
N GLU A 176 -13.79 -2.82 -8.50
CA GLU A 176 -12.51 -3.09 -7.83
C GLU A 176 -12.66 -4.22 -6.79
N THR A 177 -13.75 -4.25 -6.02
CA THR A 177 -14.00 -5.28 -5.00
C THR A 177 -14.23 -6.65 -5.66
N GLU A 178 -15.04 -6.72 -6.72
CA GLU A 178 -15.27 -7.96 -7.48
C GLU A 178 -13.97 -8.53 -8.07
N ALA A 179 -13.15 -7.67 -8.68
CA ALA A 179 -11.85 -8.05 -9.22
C ALA A 179 -10.90 -8.55 -8.13
N TYR A 180 -10.83 -7.86 -6.98
CA TYR A 180 -10.01 -8.26 -5.84
C TYR A 180 -10.39 -9.65 -5.32
N VAL A 181 -11.68 -9.89 -5.08
CA VAL A 181 -12.16 -11.21 -4.63
C VAL A 181 -11.85 -12.31 -5.64
N ALA A 182 -11.97 -12.02 -6.94
CA ALA A 182 -11.63 -12.98 -7.99
C ALA A 182 -10.13 -13.34 -7.97
N GLU A 183 -9.25 -12.35 -7.72
CA GLU A 183 -7.82 -12.61 -7.57
C GLU A 183 -7.51 -13.40 -6.30
N LEU A 184 -8.13 -13.06 -5.15
CA LEU A 184 -7.93 -13.77 -3.87
C LEU A 184 -8.27 -15.26 -3.97
N LYS A 185 -9.36 -15.62 -4.67
CA LYS A 185 -9.78 -17.02 -4.87
C LYS A 185 -8.73 -17.86 -5.62
N ASN A 186 -7.92 -17.24 -6.45
CA ASN A 186 -6.90 -17.90 -7.27
C ASN A 186 -5.47 -17.67 -6.74
N MET A 187 -5.33 -16.84 -5.72
CA MET A 187 -4.03 -16.47 -5.18
C MET A 187 -3.48 -17.59 -4.29
N GLN A 188 -2.20 -17.89 -4.50
CA GLN A 188 -1.42 -18.71 -3.59
C GLN A 188 -0.51 -17.80 -2.78
N MET A 189 -0.79 -17.65 -1.50
CA MET A 189 0.11 -16.94 -0.61
C MET A 189 1.49 -17.58 -0.62
N LYS A 190 2.52 -16.76 -0.79
CA LYS A 190 3.92 -17.22 -0.78
C LYS A 190 4.61 -16.66 0.44
N LEU A 191 4.99 -17.58 1.33
CA LEU A 191 5.75 -17.24 2.53
C LEU A 191 7.16 -16.79 2.18
N PRO A 192 7.81 -16.01 3.04
CA PRO A 192 9.24 -15.72 2.95
C PRO A 192 10.07 -17.01 2.90
N THR A 193 11.11 -16.99 2.06
CA THR A 193 12.05 -18.12 1.90
C THR A 193 13.33 -17.92 2.70
N MET A 194 13.59 -16.69 3.14
CA MET A 194 14.71 -16.31 3.98
C MET A 194 14.23 -15.42 5.11
N THR A 195 14.51 -15.79 6.34
CA THR A 195 14.13 -15.02 7.53
C THR A 195 15.33 -14.63 8.38
N PHE A 196 15.17 -13.59 9.20
CA PHE A 196 16.20 -13.12 10.15
C PHE A 196 15.56 -12.46 11.37
N ASP A 197 16.28 -12.47 12.53
CA ASP A 197 15.76 -11.93 13.78
C ASP A 197 16.14 -10.47 14.05
N HIS A 198 17.37 -10.05 13.68
CA HIS A 198 17.88 -8.73 14.04
C HIS A 198 18.28 -7.89 12.83
N ASN A 199 19.20 -8.39 12.05
CA ASN A 199 19.66 -7.71 10.84
C ASN A 199 20.16 -8.69 9.79
N LEU A 200 20.02 -8.28 8.52
CA LEU A 200 20.60 -8.94 7.37
C LEU A 200 21.31 -7.90 6.51
N VAL A 201 22.54 -8.20 6.12
CA VAL A 201 23.35 -7.32 5.26
C VAL A 201 23.53 -7.95 3.90
N LEU A 202 22.94 -7.34 2.88
CA LEU A 202 23.11 -7.74 1.48
C LEU A 202 24.12 -6.80 0.81
N ARG A 203 25.24 -7.37 0.31
CA ARG A 203 26.23 -6.62 -0.48
C ARG A 203 26.23 -7.14 -1.91
N ARG A 204 25.98 -6.25 -2.88
CA ARG A 204 25.99 -6.58 -4.32
C ARG A 204 26.71 -5.47 -5.07
N GLY A 205 27.95 -5.78 -5.51
CA GLY A 205 28.85 -4.79 -6.07
C GLY A 205 29.12 -3.65 -5.09
N PRO A 206 29.01 -2.40 -5.52
CA PRO A 206 29.26 -1.23 -4.67
C PRO A 206 28.10 -0.90 -3.70
N ARG A 207 26.98 -1.61 -3.77
CA ARG A 207 25.80 -1.31 -2.98
C ARG A 207 25.66 -2.22 -1.78
N THR A 208 25.38 -1.61 -0.64
CA THR A 208 25.03 -2.29 0.60
C THR A 208 23.57 -1.98 0.96
N VAL A 209 22.80 -3.01 1.24
CA VAL A 209 21.44 -2.92 1.74
C VAL A 209 21.41 -3.50 3.13
N LEU A 210 20.98 -2.73 4.11
CA LEU A 210 20.78 -3.18 5.48
C LEU A 210 19.28 -3.42 5.72
N MET A 211 18.92 -4.62 6.12
CA MET A 211 17.57 -4.98 6.55
C MET A 211 17.62 -5.11 8.06
N LEU A 212 16.83 -4.32 8.79
CA LEU A 212 16.98 -4.10 10.22
C LEU A 212 15.63 -4.33 10.92
N VAL A 213 15.61 -5.16 11.95
CA VAL A 213 14.52 -5.22 12.94
C VAL A 213 14.97 -4.37 14.14
N LEU A 214 14.42 -3.17 14.26
CA LEU A 214 14.82 -2.20 15.28
C LEU A 214 13.99 -2.33 16.57
N GLY A 215 12.92 -3.11 16.54
CA GLY A 215 11.99 -3.35 17.64
C GLY A 215 10.56 -3.47 17.12
N LYS A 216 9.62 -3.71 18.03
CA LYS A 216 8.19 -3.72 17.72
C LYS A 216 7.70 -2.31 17.42
N ALA A 217 6.81 -2.16 16.45
CA ALA A 217 6.24 -0.86 16.08
C ALA A 217 4.80 -1.01 15.58
N HIS A 218 4.60 -0.99 14.27
CA HIS A 218 3.33 -1.23 13.61
C HIS A 218 2.85 -2.68 13.76
N THR A 219 3.84 -3.60 13.80
CA THR A 219 3.67 -5.02 14.09
C THR A 219 4.78 -5.52 15.02
N ASP A 220 4.82 -6.84 15.25
CA ASP A 220 5.90 -7.47 16.02
C ASP A 220 7.23 -7.57 15.27
N GLY A 221 7.22 -7.49 13.93
CA GLY A 221 8.34 -7.88 13.08
C GLY A 221 8.70 -6.88 11.98
N ASP A 222 8.44 -5.59 12.19
CA ASP A 222 8.70 -4.57 11.16
C ASP A 222 10.17 -4.53 10.73
N VAL A 223 10.40 -4.61 9.41
CA VAL A 223 11.72 -4.53 8.79
C VAL A 223 11.92 -3.15 8.17
N PHE A 224 12.98 -2.49 8.59
CA PHE A 224 13.49 -1.27 7.95
C PHE A 224 14.56 -1.66 6.93
N VAL A 225 14.46 -1.14 5.70
CA VAL A 225 15.48 -1.36 4.66
C VAL A 225 16.25 -0.07 4.44
N PHE A 226 17.53 -0.08 4.76
CA PHE A 226 18.38 1.12 4.72
C PHE A 226 19.49 0.98 3.68
N LEU A 227 19.63 2.00 2.85
CA LEU A 227 20.68 2.20 1.86
C LEU A 227 21.64 3.29 2.34
N PRO A 228 22.76 2.94 3.01
CA PRO A 228 23.62 3.93 3.66
C PRO A 228 24.26 4.93 2.69
N LYS A 229 24.68 4.47 1.51
CA LYS A 229 25.31 5.31 0.48
C LYS A 229 24.32 6.33 -0.10
N GLU A 230 23.12 5.87 -0.39
CA GLU A 230 22.04 6.65 -0.99
C GLU A 230 21.27 7.49 0.04
N LYS A 231 21.48 7.21 1.33
CA LYS A 231 20.76 7.83 2.47
C LYS A 231 19.24 7.69 2.35
N VAL A 232 18.79 6.51 1.94
CA VAL A 232 17.37 6.17 1.78
C VAL A 232 16.98 5.10 2.77
N LEU A 233 15.86 5.30 3.45
CA LEU A 233 15.22 4.36 4.35
C LEU A 233 13.86 3.96 3.79
N ALA A 234 13.54 2.66 3.69
CA ALA A 234 12.18 2.17 3.57
C ALA A 234 11.73 1.64 4.93
N SER A 235 10.56 2.05 5.39
CA SER A 235 10.07 1.78 6.74
C SER A 235 8.79 0.96 6.78
N GLY A 236 8.20 0.60 5.63
CA GLY A 236 6.85 0.09 5.63
C GLY A 236 5.92 1.00 6.44
N ASP A 237 5.00 0.40 7.19
CA ASP A 237 4.03 1.13 8.00
C ASP A 237 4.53 1.49 9.40
N ALA A 238 5.77 1.10 9.74
CA ALA A 238 6.42 1.61 10.95
C ALA A 238 6.61 3.14 10.91
N LEU A 239 6.69 3.72 9.71
CA LEU A 239 6.53 5.17 9.47
C LEU A 239 6.01 5.39 8.05
N GLN A 240 4.96 6.21 7.90
CA GLN A 240 4.35 6.55 6.62
C GLN A 240 3.91 8.02 6.57
N GLY A 241 3.43 8.48 5.40
CA GLY A 241 3.00 9.87 5.22
C GLY A 241 1.72 10.26 5.98
N TRP A 242 0.97 9.25 6.48
CA TRP A 242 -0.32 9.47 7.15
C TRP A 242 -0.23 9.36 8.67
N MET A 243 -1.34 9.04 9.34
CA MET A 243 -1.37 8.65 10.75
C MET A 243 -0.94 7.20 10.94
N PRO A 244 -0.37 6.83 12.12
CA PRO A 244 -0.16 5.42 12.47
C PRO A 244 -1.50 4.66 12.45
N TYR A 245 -1.51 3.47 11.85
CA TYR A 245 -2.56 2.49 12.04
C TYR A 245 -2.12 1.53 13.14
N MET A 246 -2.88 1.49 14.25
CA MET A 246 -2.38 0.88 15.49
C MET A 246 -3.02 -0.46 15.84
N ALA A 247 -3.87 -1.06 15.00
CA ALA A 247 -4.61 -2.27 15.37
C ALA A 247 -3.71 -3.39 15.90
N ASP A 248 -2.60 -3.65 15.21
CA ASP A 248 -1.58 -4.63 15.59
C ASP A 248 -0.34 -4.01 16.25
N GLY A 249 -0.38 -2.69 16.48
CA GLY A 249 0.78 -1.92 16.92
C GLY A 249 1.11 -2.00 18.40
N HIS A 250 2.36 -1.71 18.73
CA HIS A 250 2.93 -1.70 20.07
C HIS A 250 3.33 -0.29 20.48
N PRO A 251 2.40 0.59 20.90
CA PRO A 251 2.62 2.04 20.95
C PRO A 251 3.82 2.47 21.81
N TYR A 252 4.10 1.81 22.93
CA TYR A 252 5.26 2.13 23.77
C TYR A 252 6.59 1.71 23.14
N ASP A 253 6.65 0.51 22.52
CA ASP A 253 7.81 0.04 21.80
C ASP A 253 8.03 0.84 20.52
N TRP A 254 6.95 1.19 19.82
CA TRP A 254 6.99 1.96 18.58
C TRP A 254 7.74 3.28 18.73
N ILE A 255 7.52 3.99 19.84
CA ILE A 255 8.26 5.23 20.15
C ILE A 255 9.76 4.96 20.17
N ARG A 256 10.21 3.89 20.85
CA ARG A 256 11.63 3.51 20.93
C ARG A 256 12.19 3.08 19.58
N THR A 257 11.43 2.29 18.84
CA THR A 257 11.80 1.84 17.48
C THR A 257 12.00 3.03 16.53
N LEU A 258 11.14 4.05 16.60
CA LEU A 258 11.32 5.28 15.82
C LEU A 258 12.53 6.08 16.28
N GLU A 259 12.86 6.11 17.58
CA GLU A 259 14.06 6.73 18.11
C GLU A 259 15.33 6.05 17.59
N ASP A 260 15.33 4.70 17.53
CA ASP A 260 16.45 3.92 16.99
C ASP A 260 16.58 4.11 15.47
N ALA A 261 15.48 4.12 14.72
CA ALA A 261 15.49 4.40 13.29
C ALA A 261 16.07 5.81 12.98
N GLN A 262 15.76 6.80 13.81
CA GLN A 262 16.29 8.16 13.63
C GLN A 262 17.81 8.30 13.83
N LYS A 263 18.49 7.32 14.45
CA LYS A 263 19.96 7.31 14.58
C LYS A 263 20.66 6.97 13.26
N LEU A 264 19.94 6.38 12.30
CA LEU A 264 20.48 6.12 10.96
C LEU A 264 20.66 7.43 10.19
N ASP A 265 21.72 7.47 9.36
CA ASP A 265 22.06 8.65 8.52
C ASP A 265 21.32 8.59 7.18
N PHE A 266 20.04 8.96 7.17
CA PHE A 266 19.20 9.05 5.97
C PHE A 266 18.64 10.46 5.78
N ASP A 267 18.37 10.81 4.51
CA ASP A 267 17.77 12.07 4.10
C ASP A 267 16.32 11.88 3.62
N MET A 268 15.99 10.67 3.16
CA MET A 268 14.68 10.32 2.60
C MET A 268 14.15 9.03 3.22
N THR A 269 12.81 8.99 3.41
CA THR A 269 12.10 7.79 3.82
C THR A 269 10.98 7.48 2.82
N VAL A 270 10.94 6.23 2.33
CA VAL A 270 9.81 5.66 1.62
C VAL A 270 8.99 4.89 2.65
N GLY A 271 7.91 5.51 3.12
CA GLY A 271 6.95 4.85 4.00
C GLY A 271 6.00 3.96 3.22
N GLY A 272 5.25 3.10 3.90
CA GLY A 272 4.30 2.20 3.25
C GLY A 272 3.19 2.92 2.47
N HIS A 273 2.83 4.14 2.88
CA HIS A 273 1.81 4.97 2.21
C HIS A 273 2.20 6.45 2.20
N GLY A 274 1.58 7.20 1.28
CA GLY A 274 1.86 8.62 1.10
C GLY A 274 3.09 8.91 0.24
N ASP A 275 3.52 10.16 0.20
CA ASP A 275 4.69 10.57 -0.59
C ASP A 275 6.02 10.25 0.12
N VAL A 276 7.13 10.36 -0.63
CA VAL A 276 8.48 10.27 -0.08
C VAL A 276 8.70 11.37 0.96
N LEU A 277 9.03 10.97 2.17
CA LEU A 277 9.31 11.87 3.28
C LEU A 277 10.76 12.36 3.22
N ARG A 278 10.98 13.64 3.52
CA ARG A 278 12.32 14.24 3.60
C ARG A 278 12.64 14.66 5.02
N GLY A 279 13.86 14.33 5.44
CA GLY A 279 14.32 14.61 6.81
C GLY A 279 13.57 13.76 7.86
N LYS A 280 13.59 14.24 9.10
CA LYS A 280 13.12 13.47 10.27
C LYS A 280 11.85 14.03 10.93
N GLY A 281 11.19 15.01 10.29
CA GLY A 281 10.03 15.70 10.87
C GLY A 281 8.84 14.78 11.14
N GLN A 282 8.57 13.82 10.25
CA GLN A 282 7.49 12.86 10.42
C GLN A 282 7.73 11.92 11.62
N PHE A 283 8.97 11.53 11.88
CA PHE A 283 9.32 10.75 13.08
C PHE A 283 8.98 11.53 14.37
N GLU A 284 9.27 12.83 14.42
CA GLU A 284 8.95 13.67 15.58
C GLU A 284 7.44 13.85 15.73
N LEU A 285 6.70 14.01 14.62
CA LEU A 285 5.24 14.07 14.63
C LEU A 285 4.64 12.81 15.23
N TRP A 286 5.06 11.63 14.74
CA TRP A 286 4.52 10.35 15.20
C TRP A 286 4.88 10.05 16.66
N LYS A 287 6.14 10.24 17.06
CA LYS A 287 6.55 10.04 18.45
C LYS A 287 5.78 10.95 19.42
N SER A 288 5.58 12.22 19.06
CA SER A 288 4.79 13.16 19.86
C SER A 288 3.34 12.71 19.95
N TYR A 289 2.75 12.33 18.82
CA TYR A 289 1.38 11.83 18.76
C TYR A 289 1.18 10.56 19.61
N LEU A 290 2.04 9.56 19.46
CA LEU A 290 1.95 8.32 20.21
C LEU A 290 2.09 8.55 21.72
N ARG A 291 3.03 9.42 22.16
CA ARG A 291 3.19 9.78 23.56
C ARG A 291 1.93 10.45 24.12
N ASP A 292 1.40 11.45 23.41
CA ASP A 292 0.22 12.18 23.85
C ASP A 292 -1.03 11.28 23.83
N LEU A 293 -1.20 10.44 22.83
CA LEU A 293 -2.30 9.48 22.76
C LEU A 293 -2.30 8.52 23.96
N MET A 294 -1.14 7.93 24.26
CA MET A 294 -1.02 7.01 25.39
C MET A 294 -1.23 7.73 26.74
N ALA A 295 -0.70 8.95 26.90
CA ALA A 295 -0.83 9.73 28.11
C ALA A 295 -2.29 10.18 28.36
N GLU A 296 -2.97 10.73 27.34
CA GLU A 296 -4.37 11.17 27.49
C GLU A 296 -5.31 9.98 27.70
N THR A 297 -5.04 8.84 27.03
CA THR A 297 -5.84 7.61 27.24
C THR A 297 -5.62 7.04 28.63
N ALA A 298 -4.37 6.97 29.12
CA ALA A 298 -4.07 6.52 30.48
C ALA A 298 -4.73 7.41 31.54
N LYS A 299 -4.73 8.72 31.32
CA LYS A 299 -5.42 9.70 32.19
C LYS A 299 -6.92 9.48 32.21
N ALA A 300 -7.56 9.26 31.05
CA ALA A 300 -8.98 8.99 30.95
C ALA A 300 -9.34 7.69 31.68
N TYR A 301 -8.59 6.61 31.45
CA TYR A 301 -8.78 5.31 32.09
C TYR A 301 -8.61 5.39 33.62
N ALA A 302 -7.53 6.02 34.09
CA ALA A 302 -7.29 6.20 35.54
C ALA A 302 -8.37 7.06 36.21
N GLY A 303 -9.04 7.96 35.47
CA GLY A 303 -10.20 8.72 35.91
C GLY A 303 -11.53 7.95 35.86
N GLY A 304 -11.50 6.65 35.54
CA GLY A 304 -12.69 5.78 35.49
C GLY A 304 -13.53 5.94 34.22
N ALA A 305 -13.00 6.57 33.14
CA ALA A 305 -13.74 6.71 31.91
C ALA A 305 -13.92 5.35 31.21
N SER A 306 -15.12 5.06 30.74
CA SER A 306 -15.39 3.96 29.82
C SER A 306 -14.69 4.20 28.46
N LEU A 307 -14.62 3.16 27.60
CA LEU A 307 -14.06 3.30 26.26
C LEU A 307 -14.78 4.39 25.45
N ASP A 308 -16.11 4.46 25.53
CA ASP A 308 -16.90 5.46 24.78
C ASP A 308 -16.63 6.88 25.27
N GLU A 309 -16.51 7.08 26.59
CA GLU A 309 -16.10 8.37 27.15
C GLU A 309 -14.65 8.73 26.78
N ALA A 310 -13.74 7.74 26.78
CA ALA A 310 -12.36 7.95 26.38
C ALA A 310 -12.26 8.33 24.89
N ARG A 311 -13.03 7.68 23.99
CA ARG A 311 -13.12 8.07 22.56
C ARG A 311 -13.43 9.55 22.39
N THR A 312 -14.38 10.10 23.15
CA THR A 312 -14.75 11.51 23.05
C THR A 312 -13.67 12.42 23.65
N ARG A 313 -13.29 12.19 24.91
CA ARG A 313 -12.36 13.06 25.66
C ARG A 313 -10.96 13.12 25.03
N VAL A 314 -10.42 11.96 24.65
CA VAL A 314 -9.09 11.87 24.04
C VAL A 314 -9.11 12.43 22.63
N ALA A 315 -10.18 12.16 21.85
CA ALA A 315 -10.29 12.71 20.50
C ALA A 315 -10.32 14.24 20.52
N ASP A 316 -11.08 14.87 21.41
CA ASP A 316 -11.15 16.33 21.52
C ASP A 316 -9.79 16.94 21.93
N ALA A 317 -9.10 16.30 22.88
CA ALA A 317 -7.78 16.74 23.32
C ALA A 317 -6.72 16.65 22.20
N LEU A 318 -6.76 15.60 21.39
CA LEU A 318 -5.75 15.36 20.34
C LEU A 318 -6.08 16.06 19.02
N ALA A 319 -7.35 16.20 18.65
CA ALA A 319 -7.73 16.86 17.41
C ALA A 319 -7.15 18.27 17.32
N THR A 320 -7.28 19.06 18.36
CA THR A 320 -6.74 20.43 18.41
C THR A 320 -5.23 20.49 18.17
N ARG A 321 -4.48 19.44 18.59
CA ARG A 321 -3.00 19.41 18.48
C ARG A 321 -2.52 18.82 17.16
N TYR A 322 -3.27 17.86 16.59
CA TYR A 322 -2.72 16.98 15.56
C TYR A 322 -3.46 17.01 14.23
N GLU A 323 -4.74 17.40 14.17
CA GLU A 323 -5.52 17.34 12.92
C GLU A 323 -4.86 18.14 11.79
N SER A 324 -4.51 19.40 12.03
CA SER A 324 -3.83 20.23 11.03
C SER A 324 -2.44 19.72 10.66
N ARG A 325 -1.72 19.13 11.63
CA ARG A 325 -0.37 18.60 11.39
C ARG A 325 -0.38 17.36 10.50
N PHE A 326 -1.32 16.44 10.73
CA PHE A 326 -1.48 15.26 9.87
C PHE A 326 -2.08 15.62 8.50
N SER A 327 -2.99 16.59 8.43
CA SER A 327 -3.48 17.10 7.14
C SER A 327 -2.34 17.74 6.33
N ALA A 328 -1.45 18.50 6.97
CA ALA A 328 -0.26 19.04 6.31
C ALA A 328 0.74 17.95 5.87
N ALA A 329 0.74 16.80 6.52
CA ALA A 329 1.53 15.63 6.15
C ALA A 329 0.87 14.76 5.05
N GLY A 330 -0.32 15.13 4.56
CA GLY A 330 -0.99 14.47 3.44
C GLY A 330 -2.14 13.54 3.83
N LEU A 331 -2.53 13.47 5.13
CA LEU A 331 -3.71 12.72 5.53
C LEU A 331 -4.99 13.43 5.04
N PRO A 332 -5.91 12.77 4.32
CA PRO A 332 -7.20 13.33 3.98
C PRO A 332 -7.98 13.76 5.24
N ALA A 333 -8.58 14.95 5.20
CA ALA A 333 -9.24 15.53 6.38
C ALA A 333 -10.34 14.63 6.96
N GLU A 334 -11.11 13.96 6.11
CA GLU A 334 -12.14 13.00 6.48
C GLU A 334 -11.60 11.73 7.15
N SER A 335 -10.32 11.42 6.98
CA SER A 335 -9.69 10.22 7.54
C SER A 335 -9.16 10.43 8.96
N PHE A 336 -8.95 11.67 9.42
CA PHE A 336 -8.32 11.95 10.71
C PHE A 336 -9.14 11.38 11.88
N ARG A 337 -10.41 11.75 11.99
CA ARG A 337 -11.29 11.33 13.10
C ARG A 337 -11.51 9.81 13.16
N PRO A 338 -11.81 9.09 12.05
CA PRO A 338 -11.91 7.64 12.06
C PRO A 338 -10.61 6.96 12.49
N SER A 339 -9.44 7.39 11.97
CA SER A 339 -8.14 6.84 12.35
C SER A 339 -7.82 7.07 13.83
N LEU A 340 -8.11 8.29 14.33
CA LEU A 340 -7.93 8.63 15.75
C LEU A 340 -8.79 7.74 16.65
N THR A 341 -10.05 7.49 16.28
CA THR A 341 -10.95 6.62 17.05
C THR A 341 -10.36 5.20 17.18
N GLY A 342 -9.91 4.59 16.09
CA GLY A 342 -9.28 3.27 16.11
C GLY A 342 -8.02 3.24 16.98
N ASN A 343 -7.21 4.30 16.88
CA ASN A 343 -5.99 4.41 17.70
C ASN A 343 -6.30 4.58 19.21
N ILE A 344 -7.37 5.31 19.57
CA ILE A 344 -7.82 5.42 20.97
C ILE A 344 -8.30 4.07 21.50
N GLU A 345 -9.01 3.29 20.69
CA GLU A 345 -9.45 1.94 21.07
C GLU A 345 -8.27 1.03 21.39
N LYS A 346 -7.24 1.03 20.53
CA LYS A 346 -6.01 0.26 20.79
C LYS A 346 -5.28 0.78 22.02
N ALA A 347 -5.11 2.09 22.16
CA ALA A 347 -4.49 2.70 23.34
C ALA A 347 -5.23 2.33 24.62
N TYR A 348 -6.56 2.36 24.60
CA TYR A 348 -7.39 2.00 25.76
C TYR A 348 -7.22 0.53 26.16
N ARG A 349 -7.19 -0.42 25.20
CA ARG A 349 -6.88 -1.82 25.48
C ARG A 349 -5.53 -1.98 26.14
N VAL A 350 -4.51 -1.30 25.61
CA VAL A 350 -3.15 -1.36 26.14
C VAL A 350 -3.08 -0.84 27.58
N VAL A 351 -3.68 0.34 27.88
CA VAL A 351 -3.62 0.93 29.23
C VAL A 351 -4.48 0.19 30.25
N SER A 352 -5.55 -0.49 29.80
CA SER A 352 -6.41 -1.32 30.66
C SER A 352 -5.84 -2.72 30.92
N GLY A 353 -4.69 -3.07 30.31
CA GLY A 353 -4.08 -4.40 30.43
C GLY A 353 -4.82 -5.52 29.67
N GLN A 354 -5.74 -5.17 28.79
CA GLN A 354 -6.37 -6.10 27.87
C GLN A 354 -5.34 -6.40 26.76
N GLN A 355 -4.74 -7.60 26.80
CA GLN A 355 -3.88 -8.06 25.71
C GLN A 355 -4.75 -8.48 24.53
N ASP A 356 -4.21 -8.29 23.32
CA ASP A 356 -4.83 -8.74 22.06
C ASP A 356 -4.92 -10.27 21.99
#